data_f31995b10f922bd216e14a633b80fe27
#
_entry.id   f31995b10f922bd216e14a633b80fe27
#
_cell.length_a   1.000
_cell.length_b   1.000
_cell.length_c   1.000
_cell.angle_alpha   90.00
_cell.angle_beta   90.00
_cell.angle_gamma   90.00
#
_symmetry.space_group_name_H-M   'P 1'
#
loop_
_entity.id
_entity.type
_entity.pdbx_description
1 polymer ?
#
loop_
_entity_poly.entity_id
_entity_poly.type
_entity_poly.pdbx_seq_one_letter_code
_entity_poly.pdbx_strand_id
1 'polypeptide(L)'
;MEIELKLLLAQEDAPRLRAHPLLAQSAQGPLVLQMHDIYVDTPDFQLCRHQAGLRVRQVDGRWVQTLKAGGNVSGGLHSRHEWEGEVPGPQPDLAVLDSAIGRKQPIRALLRQDAIRDALRPVFTTRIERTVWQLRTPQGDQIECVLDQGVIESGADGADGANGVDGVGYRVAVSEIELELKQGQAASLFDVALALLQEVPLQLGHMSKAERGYRLAAPQPLRAVKAQPLALDAAMSVEQAFLAIAGNCLEQVSGNQDGVAAGADVESVHQMRVGLRRLRSALGMFKSLLALPDALKNELGWLGGALGEARDWDVLAGSTLAQLDGEAQADAAALAQAAHAQARLKHVEAAQAVTSVRCTACMLGLQRWLQARAWRDSCSVRQVRRLDAPVAPFAHATVRKDQRRLMKRGKRLLHASPQQRHQVRIAAKKTRYATEFFASLFAARTVQPYVGRLSALQDELGWLNDVQVADRLLQQLPDAQADQSGQDGLRLHAAFVRGYLAARAQAQGSDGRMHKAWRRFKAARLPA
;
A
#
# COMPACT_ATOMS: atom_id res chain seq x y z
N MET A 1 4.75 10.04 -21.64
CA MET A 1 4.58 9.47 -20.29
C MET A 1 3.92 8.13 -20.50
N GLU A 2 4.59 7.07 -20.11
CA GLU A 2 4.13 5.69 -20.21
C GLU A 2 3.15 5.40 -19.07
N ILE A 3 2.07 4.68 -19.35
CA ILE A 3 1.09 4.21 -18.36
C ILE A 3 0.97 2.70 -18.51
N GLU A 4 1.41 1.96 -17.51
CA GLU A 4 1.40 0.50 -17.51
C GLU A 4 0.84 -0.07 -16.22
N LEU A 5 0.12 -1.19 -16.31
CA LEU A 5 -0.35 -2.00 -15.19
C LEU A 5 0.44 -3.30 -15.15
N LYS A 6 1.03 -3.61 -13.98
CA LYS A 6 1.82 -4.84 -13.78
C LYS A 6 1.05 -5.88 -12.98
N LEU A 7 1.12 -7.11 -13.47
CA LEU A 7 0.52 -8.28 -12.83
C LEU A 7 1.56 -9.40 -12.76
N LEU A 8 1.63 -10.07 -11.63
CA LEU A 8 2.50 -11.22 -11.44
C LEU A 8 1.72 -12.50 -11.76
N LEU A 9 2.40 -13.45 -12.35
CA LEU A 9 1.87 -14.71 -12.83
C LEU A 9 2.79 -15.85 -12.38
N ALA A 10 2.24 -16.96 -11.89
CA ALA A 10 3.04 -18.16 -11.68
C ALA A 10 3.52 -18.73 -13.04
N GLN A 11 4.75 -19.27 -13.10
CA GLN A 11 5.30 -19.75 -14.38
C GLN A 11 4.45 -20.88 -15.00
N GLU A 12 3.87 -21.73 -14.16
CA GLU A 12 2.95 -22.79 -14.55
C GLU A 12 1.64 -22.31 -15.20
N ASP A 13 1.21 -21.08 -14.92
CA ASP A 13 -0.01 -20.49 -15.50
C ASP A 13 0.24 -19.79 -16.85
N ALA A 14 1.48 -19.64 -17.29
CA ALA A 14 1.80 -18.98 -18.57
C ALA A 14 1.16 -19.66 -19.80
N PRO A 15 1.09 -20.99 -19.91
CA PRO A 15 0.35 -21.63 -21.01
C PRO A 15 -1.13 -21.30 -21.01
N ARG A 16 -1.74 -21.19 -19.83
CA ARG A 16 -3.15 -20.81 -19.66
C ARG A 16 -3.39 -19.37 -20.09
N LEU A 17 -2.47 -18.47 -19.75
CA LEU A 17 -2.52 -17.09 -20.24
C LEU A 17 -2.42 -17.03 -21.77
N ARG A 18 -1.45 -17.72 -22.38
CA ARG A 18 -1.28 -17.73 -23.85
C ARG A 18 -2.51 -18.26 -24.58
N ALA A 19 -3.28 -19.17 -23.97
CA ALA A 19 -4.51 -19.72 -24.52
C ALA A 19 -5.75 -18.86 -24.22
N HIS A 20 -5.61 -17.73 -23.52
CA HIS A 20 -6.76 -16.93 -23.10
C HIS A 20 -7.49 -16.31 -24.30
N PRO A 21 -8.84 -16.43 -24.39
CA PRO A 21 -9.61 -15.96 -25.56
C PRO A 21 -9.41 -14.49 -25.91
N LEU A 22 -9.18 -13.64 -24.91
CA LEU A 22 -8.88 -12.22 -25.11
C LEU A 22 -7.60 -12.00 -25.93
N LEU A 23 -6.54 -12.80 -25.68
CA LEU A 23 -5.28 -12.71 -26.39
C LEU A 23 -5.37 -13.29 -27.80
N ALA A 24 -6.24 -14.27 -28.02
CA ALA A 24 -6.52 -14.81 -29.35
C ALA A 24 -7.18 -13.77 -30.30
N GLN A 25 -7.78 -12.71 -29.74
CA GLN A 25 -8.35 -11.59 -30.51
C GLN A 25 -7.31 -10.55 -30.95
N SER A 26 -6.02 -10.74 -30.63
CA SER A 26 -4.95 -9.86 -31.12
C SER A 26 -4.96 -9.78 -32.64
N ALA A 27 -4.91 -8.57 -33.18
CA ALA A 27 -4.97 -8.30 -34.63
C ALA A 27 -3.81 -8.93 -35.40
N GLN A 28 -2.72 -9.20 -34.72
CA GLN A 28 -1.53 -9.90 -35.22
C GLN A 28 -1.19 -11.01 -34.24
N GLY A 29 -0.65 -12.13 -34.72
CA GLY A 29 -0.15 -13.20 -33.86
C GLY A 29 0.88 -12.66 -32.85
N PRO A 30 1.15 -13.41 -31.76
CA PRO A 30 2.08 -12.95 -30.75
C PRO A 30 3.50 -12.81 -31.34
N LEU A 31 4.13 -11.67 -31.04
CA LEU A 31 5.54 -11.42 -31.35
C LEU A 31 6.38 -11.88 -30.15
N VAL A 32 7.37 -12.75 -30.39
CA VAL A 32 8.31 -13.21 -29.35
C VAL A 32 9.66 -12.55 -29.53
N LEU A 33 10.17 -11.92 -28.50
CA LEU A 33 11.43 -11.20 -28.47
C LEU A 33 12.35 -11.77 -27.39
N GLN A 34 13.63 -11.93 -27.69
CA GLN A 34 14.66 -12.24 -26.70
C GLN A 34 15.36 -10.95 -26.30
N MET A 35 15.33 -10.62 -25.03
CA MET A 35 15.88 -9.38 -24.51
C MET A 35 16.95 -9.64 -23.47
N HIS A 36 18.07 -8.94 -23.62
CA HIS A 36 19.13 -8.89 -22.63
C HIS A 36 19.35 -7.45 -22.19
N ASP A 37 19.03 -7.12 -20.95
CA ASP A 37 19.22 -5.79 -20.40
C ASP A 37 20.40 -5.76 -19.44
N ILE A 38 21.23 -4.73 -19.55
CA ILE A 38 22.30 -4.41 -18.61
C ILE A 38 21.89 -3.14 -17.89
N TYR A 39 21.65 -3.23 -16.58
CA TYR A 39 21.35 -2.07 -15.76
C TYR A 39 22.63 -1.49 -15.18
N VAL A 40 22.76 -0.17 -15.29
CA VAL A 40 23.98 0.55 -14.86
C VAL A 40 23.62 1.61 -13.82
N ASP A 41 24.49 1.75 -12.81
CA ASP A 41 24.41 2.77 -11.79
C ASP A 41 25.81 3.02 -11.18
N THR A 42 25.92 4.00 -10.31
CA THR A 42 27.12 4.20 -9.50
C THR A 42 27.24 3.14 -8.40
N PRO A 43 28.45 2.92 -7.83
CA PRO A 43 28.66 1.96 -6.73
C PRO A 43 27.73 2.14 -5.54
N ASP A 44 27.32 3.38 -5.26
CA ASP A 44 26.42 3.74 -4.19
C ASP A 44 24.97 3.95 -4.62
N PHE A 45 24.61 3.52 -5.85
CA PHE A 45 23.25 3.52 -6.39
C PHE A 45 22.60 4.91 -6.48
N GLN A 46 23.32 5.89 -6.99
CA GLN A 46 22.82 7.26 -7.09
C GLN A 46 21.60 7.41 -8.01
N LEU A 47 21.57 6.71 -9.14
CA LEU A 47 20.38 6.74 -10.02
C LEU A 47 19.16 6.14 -9.30
N CYS A 48 19.31 4.99 -8.68
CA CYS A 48 18.25 4.34 -7.90
C CYS A 48 17.73 5.24 -6.76
N ARG A 49 18.62 5.88 -6.00
CA ARG A 49 18.26 6.84 -4.93
C ARG A 49 17.46 8.03 -5.44
N HIS A 50 17.68 8.42 -6.69
CA HIS A 50 16.92 9.49 -7.36
C HIS A 50 15.73 8.96 -8.17
N GLN A 51 15.26 7.73 -7.85
CA GLN A 51 14.12 7.08 -8.52
C GLN A 51 14.29 6.99 -10.04
N ALA A 52 15.52 6.73 -10.48
CA ALA A 52 15.88 6.54 -11.88
C ALA A 52 16.50 5.16 -12.09
N GLY A 53 16.28 4.60 -13.27
CA GLY A 53 16.95 3.39 -13.74
C GLY A 53 17.44 3.58 -15.17
N LEU A 54 18.73 3.34 -15.38
CA LEU A 54 19.37 3.37 -16.69
C LEU A 54 19.70 1.95 -17.11
N ARG A 55 19.25 1.55 -18.29
CA ARG A 55 19.60 0.24 -18.88
C ARG A 55 20.09 0.41 -20.30
N VAL A 56 20.90 -0.53 -20.74
CA VAL A 56 21.23 -0.76 -22.14
C VAL A 56 20.70 -2.14 -22.51
N ARG A 57 19.86 -2.20 -23.54
CA ARG A 57 19.15 -3.40 -23.99
C ARG A 57 19.65 -3.84 -25.35
N GLN A 58 19.92 -5.12 -25.51
CA GLN A 58 20.11 -5.73 -26.82
C GLN A 58 18.78 -6.35 -27.28
N VAL A 59 18.31 -5.94 -28.46
CA VAL A 59 17.15 -6.52 -29.16
C VAL A 59 17.52 -6.69 -30.64
N ASP A 60 17.41 -7.89 -31.17
CA ASP A 60 17.68 -8.19 -32.60
C ASP A 60 19.03 -7.63 -33.11
N GLY A 61 20.07 -7.73 -32.27
CA GLY A 61 21.42 -7.26 -32.60
C GLY A 61 21.65 -5.77 -32.44
N ARG A 62 20.63 -4.97 -32.13
CA ARG A 62 20.74 -3.52 -31.89
C ARG A 62 20.82 -3.25 -30.37
N TRP A 63 21.54 -2.18 -30.03
CA TRP A 63 21.63 -1.72 -28.66
C TRP A 63 20.81 -0.44 -28.49
N VAL A 64 19.91 -0.45 -27.51
CA VAL A 64 19.06 0.69 -27.16
C VAL A 64 19.23 0.98 -25.68
N GLN A 65 19.59 2.20 -25.33
CA GLN A 65 19.59 2.64 -23.95
C GLN A 65 18.23 3.26 -23.59
N THR A 66 17.81 3.01 -22.37
CA THR A 66 16.56 3.54 -21.81
C THR A 66 16.81 4.10 -20.43
N LEU A 67 16.45 5.37 -20.21
CA LEU A 67 16.37 5.98 -18.89
C LEU A 67 14.91 6.13 -18.50
N LYS A 68 14.53 5.51 -17.39
CA LYS A 68 13.22 5.75 -16.75
C LYS A 68 13.47 6.54 -15.46
N ALA A 69 12.76 7.66 -15.23
CA ALA A 69 12.93 8.46 -14.03
C ALA A 69 11.64 9.14 -13.58
N GLY A 70 11.53 9.35 -12.27
CA GLY A 70 10.36 9.95 -11.64
C GLY A 70 9.09 9.11 -11.81
N GLY A 71 7.95 9.76 -11.57
CA GLY A 71 6.65 9.11 -11.76
C GLY A 71 6.00 8.66 -10.47
N ASN A 72 4.88 7.93 -10.61
CA ASN A 72 4.08 7.45 -9.50
C ASN A 72 3.66 5.99 -9.72
N VAL A 73 3.52 5.25 -8.63
CA VAL A 73 2.97 3.89 -8.63
C VAL A 73 1.75 3.87 -7.70
N SER A 74 0.60 3.55 -8.25
CA SER A 74 -0.63 3.47 -7.48
C SER A 74 -1.43 2.23 -7.88
N GLY A 75 -1.57 1.26 -6.96
CA GLY A 75 -2.34 0.04 -7.18
C GLY A 75 -1.89 -0.79 -8.38
N GLY A 76 -0.58 -0.91 -8.60
CA GLY A 76 0.01 -1.61 -9.74
C GLY A 76 0.09 -0.80 -11.04
N LEU A 77 -0.53 0.38 -11.09
CA LEU A 77 -0.41 1.29 -12.22
C LEU A 77 0.86 2.13 -12.08
N HIS A 78 1.78 1.99 -13.01
CA HIS A 78 3.02 2.74 -13.09
C HIS A 78 2.88 3.86 -14.13
N SER A 79 3.34 5.05 -13.78
CA SER A 79 3.39 6.20 -14.67
C SER A 79 4.76 6.84 -14.53
N ARG A 80 5.61 6.76 -15.58
CA ARG A 80 7.01 7.21 -15.54
C ARG A 80 7.38 7.98 -16.80
N HIS A 81 8.36 8.88 -16.66
CA HIS A 81 9.03 9.46 -17.83
C HIS A 81 10.04 8.45 -18.36
N GLU A 82 10.07 8.28 -19.67
CA GLU A 82 10.99 7.41 -20.38
C GLU A 82 11.67 8.16 -21.51
N TRP A 83 12.97 7.95 -21.65
CA TRP A 83 13.81 8.47 -22.74
C TRP A 83 14.64 7.32 -23.29
N GLU A 84 14.59 7.16 -24.60
CA GLU A 84 15.31 6.11 -25.32
C GLU A 84 16.24 6.70 -26.38
N GLY A 85 17.27 5.93 -26.72
CA GLY A 85 18.19 6.25 -27.81
C GLY A 85 19.02 5.05 -28.20
N GLU A 86 19.33 4.92 -29.51
CA GLU A 86 20.24 3.88 -30.00
C GLU A 86 21.67 4.17 -29.55
N VAL A 87 22.43 3.12 -29.26
CA VAL A 87 23.84 3.18 -28.87
C VAL A 87 24.64 2.11 -29.62
N PRO A 88 25.95 2.31 -29.84
CA PRO A 88 26.75 1.38 -30.66
C PRO A 88 27.09 0.07 -29.92
N GLY A 89 26.88 -0.03 -28.61
CA GLY A 89 27.29 -1.19 -27.82
C GLY A 89 26.66 -1.24 -26.44
N PRO A 90 27.18 -2.10 -25.56
CA PRO A 90 26.58 -2.38 -24.26
C PRO A 90 26.76 -1.26 -23.20
N GLN A 91 27.44 -0.18 -23.55
CA GLN A 91 27.67 0.96 -22.67
C GLN A 91 26.69 2.11 -22.97
N PRO A 92 26.19 2.84 -21.96
CA PRO A 92 25.31 3.97 -22.19
C PRO A 92 26.07 5.16 -22.78
N ASP A 93 25.43 5.88 -23.70
CA ASP A 93 25.88 7.18 -24.19
C ASP A 93 25.03 8.30 -23.57
N LEU A 94 25.61 8.95 -22.57
CA LEU A 94 24.91 10.00 -21.82
C LEU A 94 24.71 11.29 -22.65
N ALA A 95 25.46 11.51 -23.73
CA ALA A 95 25.26 12.65 -24.62
C ALA A 95 23.96 12.51 -25.42
N VAL A 96 23.67 11.30 -25.90
CA VAL A 96 22.39 10.97 -26.54
C VAL A 96 21.22 11.20 -25.58
N LEU A 97 21.32 10.72 -24.34
CA LEU A 97 20.29 10.93 -23.33
C LEU A 97 20.13 12.41 -22.95
N ASP A 98 21.21 13.16 -22.79
CA ASP A 98 21.14 14.58 -22.44
C ASP A 98 20.38 15.40 -23.50
N SER A 99 20.50 15.01 -24.77
CA SER A 99 19.77 15.64 -25.87
C SER A 99 18.26 15.35 -25.80
N ALA A 100 17.87 14.17 -25.37
CA ALA A 100 16.47 13.71 -25.29
C ALA A 100 15.75 14.22 -24.02
N ILE A 101 16.49 14.37 -22.90
CA ILE A 101 15.90 14.76 -21.61
C ILE A 101 15.60 16.27 -21.60
N GLY A 102 14.36 16.62 -21.32
CA GLY A 102 13.93 18.02 -21.20
C GLY A 102 14.72 18.79 -20.13
N ARG A 103 15.05 20.08 -20.40
CA ARG A 103 15.92 20.93 -19.56
C ARG A 103 15.45 21.06 -18.11
N LYS A 104 14.14 20.89 -17.84
CA LYS A 104 13.53 21.03 -16.51
C LYS A 104 13.51 19.72 -15.69
N GLN A 105 13.99 18.62 -16.25
CA GLN A 105 13.99 17.33 -15.56
C GLN A 105 15.15 17.25 -14.55
N PRO A 106 14.90 16.98 -13.26
CA PRO A 106 15.96 16.93 -12.23
C PRO A 106 17.05 15.91 -12.53
N ILE A 107 16.70 14.77 -13.13
CA ILE A 107 17.63 13.70 -13.48
C ILE A 107 18.71 14.15 -14.47
N ARG A 108 18.40 15.13 -15.32
CA ARG A 108 19.38 15.69 -16.25
C ARG A 108 20.56 16.34 -15.53
N ALA A 109 20.30 17.07 -14.44
CA ALA A 109 21.33 17.71 -13.66
C ALA A 109 22.24 16.67 -12.96
N LEU A 110 21.67 15.55 -12.53
CA LEU A 110 22.44 14.46 -11.93
C LEU A 110 23.38 13.82 -12.96
N LEU A 111 22.88 13.47 -14.15
CA LEU A 111 23.66 12.81 -15.22
C LEU A 111 24.78 13.68 -15.81
N ARG A 112 24.76 15.00 -15.58
CA ARG A 112 25.81 15.93 -16.00
C ARG A 112 26.99 16.04 -15.04
N GLN A 113 26.89 15.45 -13.86
CA GLN A 113 27.99 15.44 -12.88
C GLN A 113 29.04 14.43 -13.33
N ASP A 114 30.29 14.87 -13.51
CA ASP A 114 31.40 13.99 -13.94
C ASP A 114 31.58 12.81 -12.95
N ALA A 115 31.46 13.07 -11.66
CA ALA A 115 31.53 12.03 -10.61
C ALA A 115 30.49 10.92 -10.80
N ILE A 116 29.31 11.23 -11.33
CA ILE A 116 28.28 10.22 -11.66
C ILE A 116 28.64 9.49 -12.95
N ARG A 117 29.00 10.24 -13.98
CA ARG A 117 29.30 9.71 -15.32
C ARG A 117 30.44 8.68 -15.29
N ASP A 118 31.54 9.07 -14.63
CA ASP A 118 32.76 8.26 -14.55
C ASP A 118 32.61 7.05 -13.62
N ALA A 119 31.61 7.06 -12.72
CA ALA A 119 31.34 5.99 -11.77
C ALA A 119 30.28 4.98 -12.26
N LEU A 120 29.64 5.21 -13.42
CA LEU A 120 28.64 4.28 -13.95
C LEU A 120 29.24 2.93 -14.29
N ARG A 121 28.63 1.85 -13.78
CA ARG A 121 29.04 0.47 -14.04
C ARG A 121 27.83 -0.46 -14.06
N PRO A 122 27.92 -1.64 -14.71
CA PRO A 122 26.90 -2.67 -14.60
C PRO A 122 26.63 -3.07 -13.14
N VAL A 123 25.35 -3.21 -12.78
CA VAL A 123 24.92 -3.59 -11.43
C VAL A 123 24.24 -4.96 -11.44
N PHE A 124 23.36 -5.17 -12.40
CA PHE A 124 22.65 -6.43 -12.61
C PHE A 124 22.18 -6.52 -14.06
N THR A 125 21.82 -7.72 -14.47
CA THR A 125 21.32 -8.01 -15.82
C THR A 125 19.93 -8.64 -15.77
N THR A 126 19.17 -8.56 -16.86
CA THR A 126 17.95 -9.34 -17.05
C THR A 126 18.01 -10.07 -18.38
N ARG A 127 17.55 -11.33 -18.39
CA ARG A 127 17.35 -12.11 -19.61
C ARG A 127 15.89 -12.51 -19.67
N ILE A 128 15.17 -11.96 -20.66
CA ILE A 128 13.72 -12.05 -20.74
C ILE A 128 13.30 -12.52 -22.13
N GLU A 129 12.48 -13.55 -22.16
CA GLU A 129 11.62 -13.83 -23.30
C GLU A 129 10.34 -13.02 -23.13
N ARG A 130 10.10 -12.11 -24.07
CA ARG A 130 8.93 -11.24 -24.11
C ARG A 130 7.98 -11.70 -25.20
N THR A 131 6.76 -12.03 -24.83
CA THR A 131 5.67 -12.28 -25.79
C THR A 131 4.72 -11.09 -25.79
N VAL A 132 4.45 -10.51 -26.96
CA VAL A 132 3.67 -9.26 -27.12
C VAL A 132 2.38 -9.53 -27.90
N TRP A 133 1.26 -9.02 -27.41
CA TRP A 133 -0.04 -8.98 -28.07
C TRP A 133 -0.54 -7.54 -28.17
N GLN A 134 -1.13 -7.19 -29.32
CA GLN A 134 -1.79 -5.89 -29.52
C GLN A 134 -3.29 -6.06 -29.37
N LEU A 135 -3.85 -5.50 -28.31
CA LEU A 135 -5.27 -5.61 -28.00
C LEU A 135 -6.00 -4.33 -28.37
N ARG A 136 -7.24 -4.51 -28.85
CA ARG A 136 -8.16 -3.40 -29.06
C ARG A 136 -9.44 -3.64 -28.30
N THR A 137 -9.79 -2.70 -27.40
CA THR A 137 -11.04 -2.82 -26.63
C THR A 137 -12.26 -2.50 -27.51
N PRO A 138 -13.47 -2.92 -27.13
CA PRO A 138 -14.70 -2.54 -27.83
C PRO A 138 -14.92 -1.03 -27.91
N GLN A 139 -14.33 -0.25 -26.99
CA GLN A 139 -14.38 1.22 -26.97
C GLN A 139 -13.33 1.86 -27.90
N GLY A 140 -12.45 1.05 -28.49
CA GLY A 140 -11.41 1.49 -29.40
C GLY A 140 -10.06 1.78 -28.76
N ASP A 141 -9.91 1.60 -27.44
CA ASP A 141 -8.62 1.79 -26.76
C ASP A 141 -7.60 0.74 -27.24
N GLN A 142 -6.35 1.14 -27.35
CA GLN A 142 -5.25 0.27 -27.77
C GLN A 142 -4.34 -0.03 -26.58
N ILE A 143 -4.14 -1.31 -26.33
CA ILE A 143 -3.37 -1.82 -25.19
C ILE A 143 -2.35 -2.84 -25.71
N GLU A 144 -1.09 -2.64 -25.38
CA GLU A 144 -0.06 -3.66 -25.54
C GLU A 144 -0.06 -4.55 -24.30
N CYS A 145 -0.32 -5.83 -24.50
CA CYS A 145 -0.24 -6.85 -23.44
C CYS A 145 1.06 -7.63 -23.65
N VAL A 146 1.86 -7.68 -22.62
CA VAL A 146 3.19 -8.29 -22.65
C VAL A 146 3.27 -9.37 -21.58
N LEU A 147 3.78 -10.55 -21.94
CA LEU A 147 4.22 -11.58 -20.98
C LEU A 147 5.74 -11.61 -20.98
N ASP A 148 6.34 -11.29 -19.84
CA ASP A 148 7.77 -11.36 -19.63
C ASP A 148 8.12 -12.58 -18.75
N GLN A 149 8.90 -13.49 -19.31
CA GLN A 149 9.42 -14.67 -18.60
C GLN A 149 10.94 -14.71 -18.66
N GLY A 150 11.60 -15.00 -17.56
CA GLY A 150 13.06 -15.04 -17.54
C GLY A 150 13.65 -14.85 -16.16
N VAL A 151 14.75 -14.12 -16.08
CA VAL A 151 15.52 -13.98 -14.84
C VAL A 151 16.15 -12.61 -14.70
N ILE A 152 16.34 -12.19 -13.47
CA ILE A 152 17.21 -11.08 -13.05
C ILE A 152 18.42 -11.71 -12.36
N GLU A 153 19.63 -11.30 -12.73
CA GLU A 153 20.89 -11.85 -12.22
C GLU A 153 21.79 -10.72 -11.71
N SER A 154 22.37 -10.88 -10.53
CA SER A 154 23.35 -9.97 -9.94
C SER A 154 24.52 -10.73 -9.38
N GLY A 155 25.76 -10.31 -9.67
CA GLY A 155 27.00 -10.97 -9.23
C GLY A 155 27.54 -12.04 -10.19
N ALA A 156 28.81 -12.32 -10.13
CA ALA A 156 29.64 -13.39 -10.68
C ALA A 156 30.11 -13.32 -12.13
N ASP A 157 29.37 -12.84 -13.15
CA ASP A 157 29.88 -12.89 -14.54
C ASP A 157 29.65 -11.62 -15.39
N GLY A 158 29.40 -10.47 -14.81
CA GLY A 158 29.10 -9.26 -15.60
C GLY A 158 29.55 -7.93 -15.04
N ALA A 159 30.06 -7.89 -13.83
CA ALA A 159 30.66 -6.69 -13.27
C ALA A 159 31.90 -7.08 -12.47
N ASP A 160 33.06 -6.65 -12.92
CA ASP A 160 34.29 -6.71 -12.14
C ASP A 160 34.05 -6.07 -10.76
N GLY A 161 34.03 -6.93 -9.77
CA GLY A 161 34.22 -6.62 -8.37
C GLY A 161 33.29 -5.61 -7.72
N ALA A 162 32.32 -6.09 -6.96
CA ALA A 162 32.08 -5.59 -5.61
C ALA A 162 30.99 -6.40 -4.89
N ASN A 163 31.41 -7.05 -3.80
CA ASN A 163 30.59 -7.46 -2.66
C ASN A 163 29.51 -8.53 -2.85
N GLY A 164 29.74 -9.58 -3.64
CA GLY A 164 29.22 -10.88 -3.29
C GLY A 164 30.13 -11.44 -2.20
N VAL A 165 29.67 -11.57 -0.97
CA VAL A 165 30.31 -12.45 0.00
C VAL A 165 30.24 -13.85 -0.63
N ASP A 166 31.41 -14.43 -0.97
CA ASP A 166 31.58 -15.80 -1.53
C ASP A 166 31.30 -16.05 -3.02
N GLY A 167 31.34 -15.08 -3.95
CA GLY A 167 31.34 -15.36 -5.39
C GLY A 167 30.06 -16.04 -5.93
N VAL A 168 28.98 -16.05 -5.18
CA VAL A 168 27.69 -16.64 -5.57
C VAL A 168 26.82 -15.56 -6.23
N GLY A 169 26.52 -15.75 -7.51
CA GLY A 169 25.54 -14.91 -8.21
C GLY A 169 24.13 -15.12 -7.66
N TYR A 170 23.43 -14.03 -7.39
CA TYR A 170 22.03 -14.08 -6.99
C TYR A 170 21.13 -14.04 -8.22
N ARG A 171 20.06 -14.87 -8.20
CA ARG A 171 19.13 -15.01 -9.32
C ARG A 171 17.69 -14.99 -8.83
N VAL A 172 16.83 -14.21 -9.51
CA VAL A 172 15.38 -14.13 -9.25
C VAL A 172 14.61 -14.36 -10.54
N ALA A 173 13.64 -15.28 -10.51
CA ALA A 173 12.76 -15.54 -11.64
C ALA A 173 11.84 -14.34 -11.93
N VAL A 174 11.57 -14.12 -13.21
CA VAL A 174 10.59 -13.16 -13.72
C VAL A 174 9.48 -13.94 -14.40
N SER A 175 8.24 -13.68 -14.01
CA SER A 175 7.03 -14.09 -14.72
C SER A 175 5.96 -13.06 -14.42
N GLU A 176 5.74 -12.14 -15.35
CA GLU A 176 4.84 -11.01 -15.16
C GLU A 176 4.17 -10.59 -16.46
N ILE A 177 2.99 -10.01 -16.32
CA ILE A 177 2.23 -9.36 -17.40
C ILE A 177 2.37 -7.86 -17.22
N GLU A 178 2.67 -7.16 -18.31
CA GLU A 178 2.58 -5.71 -18.40
C GLU A 178 1.46 -5.36 -19.38
N LEU A 179 0.51 -4.53 -18.95
CA LEU A 179 -0.52 -3.94 -19.80
C LEU A 179 -0.18 -2.48 -19.98
N GLU A 180 0.26 -2.09 -21.16
CA GLU A 180 0.63 -0.71 -21.48
C GLU A 180 -0.45 -0.03 -22.32
N LEU A 181 -0.87 1.15 -21.91
CA LEU A 181 -1.83 1.96 -22.64
C LEU A 181 -1.14 2.71 -23.76
N LYS A 182 -1.38 2.31 -25.02
CA LYS A 182 -0.88 3.02 -26.19
C LYS A 182 -1.81 4.16 -26.61
N GLN A 183 -3.14 3.95 -26.51
CA GLN A 183 -4.15 4.97 -26.81
C GLN A 183 -5.43 4.69 -26.04
N GLY A 184 -6.07 5.74 -25.51
CA GLY A 184 -7.39 5.63 -24.87
C GLY A 184 -7.36 5.99 -23.38
N GLN A 185 -8.13 5.26 -22.58
CA GLN A 185 -8.33 5.55 -21.15
C GLN A 185 -7.65 4.52 -20.25
N ALA A 186 -7.00 4.98 -19.17
CA ALA A 186 -6.34 4.10 -18.20
C ALA A 186 -7.29 3.09 -17.54
N ALA A 187 -8.58 3.38 -17.48
CA ALA A 187 -9.59 2.45 -16.95
C ALA A 187 -9.63 1.13 -17.71
N SER A 188 -9.35 1.14 -19.03
CA SER A 188 -9.38 -0.04 -19.88
C SER A 188 -8.29 -1.06 -19.54
N LEU A 189 -7.16 -0.62 -18.96
CA LEU A 189 -6.13 -1.54 -18.45
C LEU A 189 -6.69 -2.44 -17.35
N PHE A 190 -7.53 -1.88 -16.47
CA PHE A 190 -8.16 -2.64 -15.40
C PHE A 190 -9.27 -3.54 -15.91
N ASP A 191 -10.00 -3.16 -16.98
CA ASP A 191 -10.98 -4.02 -17.62
C ASP A 191 -10.32 -5.27 -18.22
N VAL A 192 -9.20 -5.09 -18.93
CA VAL A 192 -8.39 -6.19 -19.48
C VAL A 192 -7.83 -7.07 -18.35
N ALA A 193 -7.25 -6.46 -17.32
CA ALA A 193 -6.71 -7.20 -16.17
C ALA A 193 -7.78 -8.04 -15.45
N LEU A 194 -8.97 -7.48 -15.24
CA LEU A 194 -10.11 -8.20 -14.62
C LEU A 194 -10.61 -9.33 -15.52
N ALA A 195 -10.61 -9.17 -16.84
CA ALA A 195 -10.96 -10.24 -17.77
C ALA A 195 -9.94 -11.38 -17.72
N LEU A 196 -8.65 -11.08 -17.76
CA LEU A 196 -7.57 -12.08 -17.62
C LEU A 196 -7.67 -12.83 -16.29
N LEU A 197 -7.98 -12.12 -15.20
CA LEU A 197 -8.08 -12.68 -13.84
C LEU A 197 -9.22 -13.71 -13.69
N GLN A 198 -10.22 -13.72 -14.57
CA GLN A 198 -11.31 -14.70 -14.52
C GLN A 198 -10.83 -16.12 -14.80
N GLU A 199 -9.80 -16.26 -15.64
CA GLU A 199 -9.30 -17.57 -16.05
C GLU A 199 -7.88 -17.84 -15.54
N VAL A 200 -7.08 -16.80 -15.27
CA VAL A 200 -5.67 -16.92 -14.88
C VAL A 200 -5.47 -16.32 -13.50
N PRO A 201 -4.90 -17.06 -12.52
CA PRO A 201 -4.57 -16.49 -11.21
C PRO A 201 -3.46 -15.44 -11.34
N LEU A 202 -3.80 -14.19 -11.04
CA LEU A 202 -2.88 -13.05 -11.13
C LEU A 202 -2.79 -12.31 -9.80
N GLN A 203 -1.63 -11.69 -9.54
CA GLN A 203 -1.40 -10.79 -8.42
C GLN A 203 -0.95 -9.42 -8.93
N LEU A 204 -1.21 -8.35 -8.18
CA LEU A 204 -0.69 -7.03 -8.52
C LEU A 204 0.82 -6.98 -8.36
N GLY A 205 1.53 -6.50 -9.39
CA GLY A 205 2.96 -6.24 -9.36
C GLY A 205 3.24 -4.80 -8.92
N HIS A 206 3.88 -4.61 -7.76
CA HIS A 206 4.19 -3.28 -7.24
C HIS A 206 5.63 -2.85 -7.52
N MET A 207 6.52 -3.81 -7.77
CA MET A 207 7.92 -3.56 -8.08
C MET A 207 8.23 -3.79 -9.56
N SER A 208 8.96 -2.88 -10.16
CA SER A 208 9.52 -3.06 -11.49
C SER A 208 10.68 -4.09 -11.49
N LYS A 209 11.07 -4.61 -12.66
CA LYS A 209 12.28 -5.43 -12.84
C LYS A 209 13.52 -4.72 -12.30
N ALA A 210 13.62 -3.40 -12.55
CA ALA A 210 14.70 -2.57 -12.04
C ALA A 210 14.76 -2.58 -10.51
N GLU A 211 13.64 -2.32 -9.82
CA GLU A 211 13.57 -2.33 -8.36
C GLU A 211 13.90 -3.70 -7.76
N ARG A 212 13.46 -4.80 -8.41
CA ARG A 212 13.84 -6.16 -8.02
C ARG A 212 15.33 -6.43 -8.22
N GLY A 213 15.90 -5.94 -9.33
CA GLY A 213 17.33 -6.05 -9.61
C GLY A 213 18.20 -5.27 -8.61
N TYR A 214 17.82 -4.05 -8.28
CA TYR A 214 18.51 -3.28 -7.24
C TYR A 214 18.43 -3.95 -5.87
N ARG A 215 17.28 -4.53 -5.51
CA ARG A 215 17.16 -5.30 -4.26
C ARG A 215 18.02 -6.57 -4.25
N LEU A 216 18.18 -7.19 -5.41
CA LEU A 216 19.04 -8.35 -5.56
C LEU A 216 20.52 -7.96 -5.40
N ALA A 217 20.94 -6.84 -6.01
CA ALA A 217 22.30 -6.33 -5.96
C ALA A 217 22.68 -5.76 -4.57
N ALA A 218 21.72 -5.17 -3.87
CA ALA A 218 21.89 -4.60 -2.53
C ALA A 218 20.67 -4.96 -1.65
N PRO A 219 20.65 -6.18 -1.08
CA PRO A 219 19.54 -6.64 -0.26
C PRO A 219 19.27 -5.70 0.91
N GLN A 220 18.06 -5.20 0.99
CA GLN A 220 17.60 -4.38 2.11
C GLN A 220 16.32 -5.01 2.68
N PRO A 221 16.15 -4.97 4.02
CA PRO A 221 14.91 -5.45 4.62
C PRO A 221 13.73 -4.64 4.10
N LEU A 222 12.60 -5.33 3.89
CA LEU A 222 11.34 -4.67 3.59
C LEU A 222 11.01 -3.69 4.71
N ARG A 223 10.72 -2.45 4.36
CA ARG A 223 10.32 -1.43 5.33
C ARG A 223 8.85 -1.10 5.13
N ALA A 224 8.13 -1.05 6.22
CA ALA A 224 6.74 -0.65 6.20
C ALA A 224 6.57 0.79 5.69
N VAL A 225 5.63 0.97 4.77
CA VAL A 225 5.34 2.24 4.10
C VAL A 225 4.25 2.99 4.87
N LYS A 226 4.61 4.16 5.38
CA LYS A 226 3.66 5.09 6.02
C LYS A 226 3.04 6.01 4.97
N ALA A 227 1.85 6.53 5.29
CA ALA A 227 1.20 7.53 4.45
C ALA A 227 2.07 8.76 4.26
N GLN A 228 2.23 9.20 3.03
CA GLN A 228 2.89 10.46 2.72
C GLN A 228 1.98 11.66 3.06
N PRO A 229 2.54 12.82 3.41
CA PRO A 229 1.77 14.05 3.56
C PRO A 229 1.01 14.39 2.29
N LEU A 230 -0.27 14.79 2.43
CA LEU A 230 -1.10 15.25 1.32
C LEU A 230 -0.94 16.77 1.12
N ALA A 231 -0.62 17.17 -0.09
CA ALA A 231 -0.56 18.57 -0.51
C ALA A 231 -1.77 18.89 -1.40
N LEU A 232 -2.95 19.12 -0.79
CA LEU A 232 -4.11 19.59 -1.50
C LEU A 232 -4.02 21.10 -1.70
N ASP A 233 -4.41 21.57 -2.90
CA ASP A 233 -4.54 22.98 -3.21
C ASP A 233 -6.00 23.41 -3.05
N ALA A 234 -6.23 24.62 -2.55
CA ALA A 234 -7.56 25.20 -2.37
C ALA A 234 -8.35 25.36 -3.68
N ALA A 235 -7.65 25.50 -4.81
CA ALA A 235 -8.24 25.56 -6.15
C ALA A 235 -8.67 24.19 -6.71
N MET A 236 -8.22 23.07 -6.13
CA MET A 236 -8.68 21.74 -6.53
C MET A 236 -10.19 21.62 -6.35
N SER A 237 -10.84 20.87 -7.26
CA SER A 237 -12.23 20.48 -7.05
C SER A 237 -12.36 19.43 -5.94
N VAL A 238 -13.55 19.27 -5.40
CA VAL A 238 -13.88 18.23 -4.41
C VAL A 238 -13.55 16.83 -4.96
N GLU A 239 -13.79 16.57 -6.25
CA GLU A 239 -13.44 15.30 -6.90
C GLU A 239 -11.93 15.10 -6.99
N GLN A 240 -11.18 16.12 -7.44
CA GLN A 240 -9.71 16.02 -7.50
C GLN A 240 -9.10 15.76 -6.13
N ALA A 241 -9.60 16.42 -5.10
CA ALA A 241 -9.17 16.18 -3.72
C ALA A 241 -9.50 14.76 -3.25
N PHE A 242 -10.69 14.23 -3.61
CA PHE A 242 -11.03 12.83 -3.31
C PHE A 242 -10.06 11.87 -3.98
N LEU A 243 -9.76 12.05 -5.27
CA LEU A 243 -8.81 11.19 -6.00
C LEU A 243 -7.41 11.23 -5.37
N ALA A 244 -6.92 12.41 -5.00
CA ALA A 244 -5.64 12.55 -4.30
C ALA A 244 -5.63 11.84 -2.94
N ILE A 245 -6.70 11.97 -2.15
CA ILE A 245 -6.84 11.29 -0.85
C ILE A 245 -6.92 9.77 -1.04
N ALA A 246 -7.73 9.29 -1.99
CA ALA A 246 -7.86 7.87 -2.26
C ALA A 246 -6.55 7.26 -2.76
N GLY A 247 -5.86 7.93 -3.69
CA GLY A 247 -4.54 7.53 -4.18
C GLY A 247 -3.53 7.39 -3.04
N ASN A 248 -3.40 8.40 -2.18
CA ASN A 248 -2.51 8.36 -1.02
C ASN A 248 -2.83 7.19 -0.05
N CYS A 249 -4.11 6.86 0.14
CA CYS A 249 -4.48 5.71 0.95
C CYS A 249 -4.10 4.38 0.27
N LEU A 250 -4.29 4.29 -1.04
CA LEU A 250 -3.97 3.10 -1.83
C LEU A 250 -2.46 2.87 -1.94
N GLU A 251 -1.66 3.93 -2.09
CA GLU A 251 -0.20 3.85 -2.01
C GLU A 251 0.26 3.26 -0.68
N GLN A 252 -0.34 3.69 0.44
CA GLN A 252 -0.06 3.09 1.75
C GLN A 252 -0.50 1.63 1.82
N VAL A 253 -1.60 1.23 1.19
CA VAL A 253 -2.05 -0.17 1.16
C VAL A 253 -1.10 -1.01 0.32
N SER A 254 -0.88 -0.64 -0.95
CA SER A 254 -0.07 -1.41 -1.89
C SER A 254 1.41 -1.46 -1.50
N GLY A 255 1.97 -0.36 -0.97
CA GLY A 255 3.36 -0.32 -0.52
C GLY A 255 3.69 -1.25 0.66
N ASN A 256 2.66 -1.77 1.35
CA ASN A 256 2.86 -2.75 2.43
C ASN A 256 2.49 -4.18 2.03
N GLN A 257 1.98 -4.41 0.81
CA GLN A 257 1.50 -5.74 0.40
C GLN A 257 2.62 -6.78 0.43
N ASP A 258 3.80 -6.45 -0.09
CA ASP A 258 4.95 -7.36 -0.11
C ASP A 258 5.44 -7.71 1.30
N GLY A 259 5.45 -6.73 2.22
CA GLY A 259 5.80 -6.97 3.63
C GLY A 259 4.81 -7.88 4.34
N VAL A 260 3.51 -7.73 4.04
CA VAL A 260 2.47 -8.65 4.55
C VAL A 260 2.59 -10.02 3.91
N ALA A 261 2.81 -10.11 2.60
CA ALA A 261 2.97 -11.36 1.86
C ALA A 261 4.18 -12.18 2.36
N ALA A 262 5.26 -11.52 2.80
CA ALA A 262 6.41 -12.17 3.43
C ALA A 262 6.09 -12.81 4.79
N GLY A 263 4.95 -12.50 5.41
CA GLY A 263 4.39 -13.20 6.57
C GLY A 263 5.07 -12.93 7.92
N ALA A 264 6.03 -12.03 8.02
CA ALA A 264 6.81 -11.80 9.23
C ALA A 264 6.86 -10.35 9.72
N ASP A 265 6.40 -9.39 8.92
CA ASP A 265 6.51 -7.97 9.27
C ASP A 265 5.21 -7.42 9.90
N VAL A 266 5.23 -7.34 11.22
CA VAL A 266 4.15 -6.78 12.06
C VAL A 266 3.80 -5.33 11.66
N GLU A 267 4.80 -4.54 11.29
CA GLU A 267 4.58 -3.12 10.96
C GLU A 267 3.94 -2.97 9.57
N SER A 268 4.27 -3.81 8.58
CA SER A 268 3.59 -3.82 7.29
C SER A 268 2.10 -4.17 7.42
N VAL A 269 1.74 -5.18 8.24
CA VAL A 269 0.34 -5.49 8.55
C VAL A 269 -0.35 -4.29 9.20
N HIS A 270 0.32 -3.64 10.16
CA HIS A 270 -0.19 -2.44 10.81
C HIS A 270 -0.46 -1.31 9.82
N GLN A 271 0.52 -0.98 8.97
CA GLN A 271 0.42 0.15 8.03
C GLN A 271 -0.59 -0.13 6.90
N MET A 272 -0.66 -1.35 6.38
CA MET A 272 -1.68 -1.73 5.40
C MET A 272 -3.09 -1.58 6.00
N ARG A 273 -3.31 -2.06 7.24
CA ARG A 273 -4.58 -1.87 7.98
C ARG A 273 -4.89 -0.38 8.23
N VAL A 274 -3.89 0.45 8.51
CA VAL A 274 -4.06 1.91 8.63
C VAL A 274 -4.52 2.49 7.30
N GLY A 275 -3.87 2.13 6.19
CA GLY A 275 -4.23 2.56 4.84
C GLY A 275 -5.67 2.23 4.47
N LEU A 276 -6.09 0.97 4.67
CA LEU A 276 -7.48 0.53 4.45
C LEU A 276 -8.49 1.30 5.33
N ARG A 277 -8.16 1.54 6.58
CA ARG A 277 -9.03 2.30 7.50
C ARG A 277 -9.14 3.77 7.07
N ARG A 278 -8.05 4.38 6.62
CA ARG A 278 -8.03 5.73 6.04
C ARG A 278 -8.90 5.80 4.79
N LEU A 279 -8.72 4.86 3.86
CA LEU A 279 -9.52 4.75 2.63
C LEU A 279 -11.02 4.63 2.94
N ARG A 280 -11.42 3.72 3.83
CA ARG A 280 -12.82 3.56 4.25
C ARG A 280 -13.38 4.83 4.92
N SER A 281 -12.53 5.59 5.63
CA SER A 281 -12.91 6.88 6.20
C SER A 281 -13.11 7.94 5.13
N ALA A 282 -12.24 8.01 4.12
CA ALA A 282 -12.39 8.88 2.96
C ALA A 282 -13.68 8.57 2.19
N LEU A 283 -13.89 7.31 1.81
CA LEU A 283 -15.14 6.86 1.16
C LEU A 283 -16.39 7.26 1.98
N GLY A 284 -16.33 7.12 3.30
CA GLY A 284 -17.41 7.53 4.20
C GLY A 284 -17.64 9.05 4.27
N MET A 285 -16.61 9.87 4.09
CA MET A 285 -16.72 11.35 4.03
C MET A 285 -17.42 11.81 2.75
N PHE A 286 -17.08 11.19 1.64
CA PHE A 286 -17.59 11.57 0.32
C PHE A 286 -18.86 10.81 -0.10
N LYS A 287 -19.40 9.90 0.72
CA LYS A 287 -20.52 9.00 0.40
C LYS A 287 -21.81 9.68 -0.11
N SER A 288 -22.01 10.97 0.18
CA SER A 288 -23.15 11.73 -0.33
C SER A 288 -22.94 12.25 -1.76
N LEU A 289 -21.73 12.10 -2.28
CA LEU A 289 -21.32 12.54 -3.62
C LEU A 289 -20.92 11.35 -4.50
N LEU A 290 -20.33 10.34 -3.90
CA LEU A 290 -19.73 9.17 -4.57
C LEU A 290 -20.37 7.91 -4.02
N ALA A 291 -20.94 7.08 -4.89
CA ALA A 291 -21.50 5.77 -4.53
C ALA A 291 -20.46 4.69 -4.83
N LEU A 292 -19.82 4.15 -3.79
CA LEU A 292 -18.99 2.95 -3.93
C LEU A 292 -19.93 1.73 -4.06
N PRO A 293 -19.73 0.85 -5.06
CA PRO A 293 -20.49 -0.40 -5.18
C PRO A 293 -20.39 -1.24 -3.89
N ASP A 294 -21.51 -1.84 -3.47
CA ASP A 294 -21.55 -2.63 -2.22
C ASP A 294 -20.62 -3.85 -2.29
N ALA A 295 -20.43 -4.45 -3.46
CA ALA A 295 -19.46 -5.52 -3.66
C ALA A 295 -18.04 -5.07 -3.24
N LEU A 296 -17.53 -3.93 -3.74
CA LEU A 296 -16.22 -3.41 -3.37
C LEU A 296 -16.14 -3.03 -1.89
N LYS A 297 -17.22 -2.49 -1.33
CA LYS A 297 -17.29 -2.15 0.10
C LYS A 297 -17.18 -3.40 0.98
N ASN A 298 -17.82 -4.51 0.58
CA ASN A 298 -17.75 -5.79 1.29
C ASN A 298 -16.34 -6.39 1.20
N GLU A 299 -15.70 -6.35 0.02
CA GLU A 299 -14.33 -6.83 -0.17
C GLU A 299 -13.31 -6.01 0.66
N LEU A 300 -13.41 -4.68 0.70
CA LEU A 300 -12.61 -3.85 1.59
C LEU A 300 -12.88 -4.16 3.08
N GLY A 301 -14.09 -4.60 3.40
CA GLY A 301 -14.46 -5.09 4.74
C GLY A 301 -13.76 -6.38 5.10
N TRP A 302 -13.81 -7.36 4.19
CA TRP A 302 -13.14 -8.65 4.32
C TRP A 302 -11.61 -8.51 4.50
N LEU A 303 -10.94 -7.78 3.60
CA LEU A 303 -9.51 -7.56 3.68
C LEU A 303 -9.10 -6.87 5.01
N GLY A 304 -9.90 -5.86 5.41
CA GLY A 304 -9.70 -5.18 6.69
C GLY A 304 -9.92 -6.08 7.91
N GLY A 305 -10.74 -7.12 7.79
CA GLY A 305 -10.95 -8.17 8.80
C GLY A 305 -9.73 -9.09 8.92
N ALA A 306 -9.26 -9.65 7.80
CA ALA A 306 -8.11 -10.54 7.76
C ALA A 306 -6.84 -9.90 8.38
N LEU A 307 -6.50 -8.67 7.94
CA LEU A 307 -5.41 -7.90 8.55
C LEU A 307 -5.70 -7.50 10.00
N GLY A 308 -6.99 -7.40 10.35
CA GLY A 308 -7.45 -7.05 11.68
C GLY A 308 -7.12 -8.10 12.70
N GLU A 309 -7.37 -9.35 12.38
CA GLU A 309 -7.09 -10.48 13.26
C GLU A 309 -5.61 -10.61 13.57
N ALA A 310 -4.73 -10.56 12.55
CA ALA A 310 -3.29 -10.58 12.76
C ALA A 310 -2.85 -9.46 13.69
N ARG A 311 -3.30 -8.22 13.45
CA ARG A 311 -2.94 -7.07 14.29
C ARG A 311 -3.48 -7.16 15.71
N ASP A 312 -4.66 -7.71 15.93
CA ASP A 312 -5.25 -7.85 17.26
C ASP A 312 -4.40 -8.81 18.11
N TRP A 313 -3.89 -9.92 17.55
CA TRP A 313 -2.95 -10.83 18.19
C TRP A 313 -1.57 -10.21 18.43
N ASP A 314 -1.03 -9.42 17.48
CA ASP A 314 0.21 -8.67 17.69
C ASP A 314 0.11 -7.70 18.88
N VAL A 315 -1.01 -6.99 18.99
CA VAL A 315 -1.24 -6.06 20.10
C VAL A 315 -1.35 -6.80 21.43
N LEU A 316 -2.04 -7.93 21.45
CA LEU A 316 -2.13 -8.75 22.66
C LEU A 316 -0.74 -9.21 23.11
N ALA A 317 0.01 -9.87 22.24
CA ALA A 317 1.30 -10.47 22.56
C ALA A 317 2.40 -9.42 22.84
N GLY A 318 2.57 -8.46 21.94
CA GLY A 318 3.68 -7.51 21.96
C GLY A 318 3.43 -6.23 22.75
N SER A 319 2.18 -5.95 23.14
CA SER A 319 1.83 -4.70 23.80
C SER A 319 1.03 -4.90 25.08
N THR A 320 -0.12 -5.56 25.00
CA THR A 320 -1.03 -5.67 26.17
C THR A 320 -0.44 -6.55 27.27
N LEU A 321 0.05 -7.74 26.92
CA LEU A 321 0.67 -8.65 27.89
C LEU A 321 2.06 -8.17 28.33
N ALA A 322 2.84 -7.57 27.43
CA ALA A 322 4.17 -7.04 27.76
C ALA A 322 4.16 -5.84 28.73
N GLN A 323 3.02 -5.18 28.92
CA GLN A 323 2.87 -4.04 29.86
C GLN A 323 2.34 -4.47 31.24
N LEU A 324 2.18 -5.77 31.47
CA LEU A 324 1.77 -6.28 32.77
C LEU A 324 2.98 -6.40 33.71
N ASP A 325 2.76 -6.05 34.97
CA ASP A 325 3.77 -5.99 36.01
C ASP A 325 3.27 -6.73 37.30
N GLY A 326 4.14 -6.88 38.28
CA GLY A 326 3.84 -7.51 39.53
C GLY A 326 3.43 -9.00 39.40
N GLU A 327 2.42 -9.41 40.13
CA GLU A 327 1.96 -10.81 40.17
C GLU A 327 1.44 -11.31 38.81
N ALA A 328 0.95 -10.42 37.94
CA ALA A 328 0.44 -10.79 36.63
C ALA A 328 1.55 -11.04 35.59
N GLN A 329 2.81 -10.74 35.89
CA GLN A 329 3.92 -10.83 34.90
C GLN A 329 4.26 -12.28 34.52
N ALA A 330 4.27 -13.20 35.50
CA ALA A 330 4.58 -14.61 35.23
C ALA A 330 3.49 -15.26 34.35
N ASP A 331 2.23 -15.03 34.69
CA ASP A 331 1.08 -15.50 33.90
C ASP A 331 1.04 -14.90 32.51
N ALA A 332 1.40 -13.61 32.39
CA ALA A 332 1.48 -12.91 31.13
C ALA A 332 2.57 -13.49 30.21
N ALA A 333 3.70 -13.95 30.75
CA ALA A 333 4.80 -14.53 29.95
C ALA A 333 4.36 -15.84 29.27
N ALA A 334 3.68 -16.73 30.00
CA ALA A 334 3.15 -17.98 29.43
C ALA A 334 2.12 -17.71 28.34
N LEU A 335 1.19 -16.78 28.59
CA LEU A 335 0.18 -16.36 27.62
C LEU A 335 0.79 -15.64 26.41
N ALA A 336 1.85 -14.84 26.60
CA ALA A 336 2.52 -14.15 25.50
C ALA A 336 3.13 -15.13 24.49
N GLN A 337 3.74 -16.22 24.97
CA GLN A 337 4.29 -17.25 24.07
C GLN A 337 3.19 -17.88 23.21
N ALA A 338 2.06 -18.26 23.80
CA ALA A 338 0.92 -18.82 23.09
C ALA A 338 0.27 -17.77 22.15
N ALA A 339 0.15 -16.52 22.60
CA ALA A 339 -0.36 -15.43 21.77
C ALA A 339 0.55 -15.13 20.55
N HIS A 340 1.87 -15.19 20.72
CA HIS A 340 2.81 -15.07 19.59
C HIS A 340 2.67 -16.22 18.59
N ALA A 341 2.39 -17.45 19.07
CA ALA A 341 2.13 -18.58 18.19
C ALA A 341 0.86 -18.34 17.34
N GLN A 342 -0.22 -17.85 17.96
CA GLN A 342 -1.44 -17.47 17.25
C GLN A 342 -1.22 -16.30 16.29
N ALA A 343 -0.47 -15.28 16.70
CA ALA A 343 -0.10 -14.16 15.83
C ALA A 343 0.57 -14.67 14.55
N ARG A 344 1.54 -15.60 14.64
CA ARG A 344 2.19 -16.20 13.45
C ARG A 344 1.19 -16.88 12.51
N LEU A 345 0.23 -17.64 13.04
CA LEU A 345 -0.82 -18.27 12.22
C LEU A 345 -1.66 -17.20 11.50
N LYS A 346 -2.05 -16.14 12.22
CA LYS A 346 -2.82 -15.04 11.64
C LYS A 346 -2.02 -14.20 10.63
N HIS A 347 -0.71 -14.11 10.77
CA HIS A 347 0.16 -13.53 9.73
C HIS A 347 0.16 -14.38 8.45
N VAL A 348 0.19 -15.72 8.57
CA VAL A 348 0.06 -16.61 7.40
C VAL A 348 -1.30 -16.41 6.70
N GLU A 349 -2.40 -16.34 7.46
CA GLU A 349 -3.73 -16.06 6.90
C GLU A 349 -3.79 -14.67 6.21
N ALA A 350 -3.18 -13.65 6.81
CA ALA A 350 -3.09 -12.32 6.23
C ALA A 350 -2.25 -12.31 4.94
N ALA A 351 -1.12 -13.05 4.91
CA ALA A 351 -0.30 -13.21 3.72
C ALA A 351 -1.09 -13.89 2.58
N GLN A 352 -1.81 -14.98 2.89
CA GLN A 352 -2.69 -15.66 1.93
C GLN A 352 -3.81 -14.73 1.43
N ALA A 353 -4.39 -13.91 2.32
CA ALA A 353 -5.43 -12.97 1.93
C ALA A 353 -4.92 -11.93 0.93
N VAL A 354 -3.75 -11.31 1.18
CA VAL A 354 -3.21 -10.25 0.30
C VAL A 354 -2.66 -10.77 -1.02
N THR A 355 -2.26 -12.04 -1.09
CA THR A 355 -1.79 -12.69 -2.33
C THR A 355 -2.90 -13.39 -3.12
N SER A 356 -4.12 -13.43 -2.59
CA SER A 356 -5.25 -14.12 -3.23
C SER A 356 -5.77 -13.39 -4.48
N VAL A 357 -6.31 -14.16 -5.41
CA VAL A 357 -7.09 -13.66 -6.56
C VAL A 357 -8.20 -12.71 -6.11
N ARG A 358 -8.84 -12.99 -4.97
CA ARG A 358 -9.88 -12.15 -4.38
C ARG A 358 -9.36 -10.75 -4.03
N CYS A 359 -8.19 -10.64 -3.42
CA CYS A 359 -7.55 -9.35 -3.12
C CYS A 359 -7.20 -8.61 -4.41
N THR A 360 -6.62 -9.30 -5.38
CA THR A 360 -6.30 -8.73 -6.70
C THR A 360 -7.56 -8.18 -7.37
N ALA A 361 -8.64 -8.96 -7.43
CA ALA A 361 -9.93 -8.51 -8.00
C ALA A 361 -10.49 -7.28 -7.28
N CYS A 362 -10.43 -7.25 -5.94
CA CYS A 362 -10.86 -6.10 -5.14
C CYS A 362 -10.06 -4.84 -5.50
N MET A 363 -8.74 -4.94 -5.55
CA MET A 363 -7.87 -3.79 -5.82
C MET A 363 -8.00 -3.30 -7.26
N LEU A 364 -8.05 -4.20 -8.25
CA LEU A 364 -8.30 -3.86 -9.65
C LEU A 364 -9.67 -3.20 -9.84
N GLY A 365 -10.72 -3.77 -9.25
CA GLY A 365 -12.08 -3.22 -9.31
C GLY A 365 -12.18 -1.83 -8.68
N LEU A 366 -11.48 -1.60 -7.57
CA LEU A 366 -11.42 -0.30 -6.92
C LEU A 366 -10.66 0.73 -7.77
N GLN A 367 -9.52 0.36 -8.34
CA GLN A 367 -8.75 1.22 -9.23
C GLN A 367 -9.53 1.56 -10.51
N ARG A 368 -10.18 0.55 -11.12
CA ARG A 368 -11.09 0.76 -12.24
C ARG A 368 -12.17 1.81 -11.91
N TRP A 369 -12.82 1.65 -10.74
CA TRP A 369 -13.86 2.57 -10.28
C TRP A 369 -13.33 4.00 -10.12
N LEU A 370 -12.10 4.17 -9.61
CA LEU A 370 -11.43 5.47 -9.45
C LEU A 370 -11.05 6.08 -10.82
N GLN A 371 -10.41 5.31 -11.68
CA GLN A 371 -9.90 5.79 -12.98
C GLN A 371 -11.05 6.15 -13.94
N ALA A 372 -12.08 5.31 -14.01
CA ALA A 372 -13.28 5.56 -14.81
C ALA A 372 -14.16 6.68 -14.23
N ARG A 373 -13.93 7.12 -12.98
CA ARG A 373 -14.84 8.03 -12.25
C ARG A 373 -16.29 7.53 -12.30
N ALA A 374 -16.47 6.22 -12.15
CA ALA A 374 -17.72 5.51 -12.40
C ALA A 374 -18.93 6.00 -11.58
N TRP A 375 -18.70 6.82 -10.55
CA TRP A 375 -19.77 7.50 -9.81
C TRP A 375 -20.46 8.59 -10.62
N ARG A 376 -19.81 9.20 -11.62
CA ARG A 376 -20.38 10.30 -12.39
C ARG A 376 -21.64 9.89 -13.16
N ASP A 377 -21.70 8.64 -13.63
CA ASP A 377 -22.86 8.12 -14.39
C ASP A 377 -24.14 8.06 -13.55
N SER A 378 -23.99 7.90 -12.23
CA SER A 378 -25.11 7.85 -11.27
C SER A 378 -25.36 9.17 -10.52
N CYS A 379 -24.54 10.20 -10.77
CA CYS A 379 -24.66 11.47 -10.07
C CYS A 379 -25.79 12.36 -10.63
N SER A 380 -26.59 12.93 -9.73
CA SER A 380 -27.49 14.02 -10.09
C SER A 380 -26.70 15.30 -10.45
N VAL A 381 -27.32 16.21 -11.22
CA VAL A 381 -26.73 17.52 -11.57
C VAL A 381 -26.22 18.29 -10.34
N ARG A 382 -26.94 18.19 -9.21
CA ARG A 382 -26.53 18.81 -7.94
C ARG A 382 -25.25 18.18 -7.38
N GLN A 383 -25.10 16.87 -7.49
CA GLN A 383 -23.89 16.17 -7.04
C GLN A 383 -22.70 16.52 -7.93
N VAL A 384 -22.87 16.54 -9.25
CA VAL A 384 -21.82 16.95 -10.20
C VAL A 384 -21.33 18.37 -9.89
N ARG A 385 -22.23 19.35 -9.72
CA ARG A 385 -21.84 20.72 -9.33
C ARG A 385 -21.04 20.76 -8.02
N ARG A 386 -21.37 19.89 -7.06
CA ARG A 386 -20.62 19.80 -5.79
C ARG A 386 -19.27 19.11 -5.94
N LEU A 387 -19.13 18.16 -6.84
CA LEU A 387 -17.87 17.50 -7.17
C LEU A 387 -16.90 18.47 -7.86
N ASP A 388 -17.42 19.32 -8.73
CA ASP A 388 -16.64 20.31 -9.48
C ASP A 388 -16.34 21.60 -8.66
N ALA A 389 -17.01 21.78 -7.51
CA ALA A 389 -16.80 22.95 -6.64
C ALA A 389 -15.42 22.92 -5.95
N PRO A 390 -14.85 24.08 -5.57
CA PRO A 390 -13.61 24.16 -4.82
C PRO A 390 -13.67 23.38 -3.51
N VAL A 391 -12.57 22.69 -3.16
CA VAL A 391 -12.50 21.76 -2.01
C VAL A 391 -12.51 22.46 -0.65
N ALA A 392 -12.01 23.69 -0.53
CA ALA A 392 -11.84 24.35 0.76
C ALA A 392 -13.15 24.47 1.57
N PRO A 393 -14.30 24.94 0.99
CA PRO A 393 -15.57 24.98 1.72
C PRO A 393 -16.05 23.58 2.16
N PHE A 394 -15.83 22.55 1.33
CA PHE A 394 -16.17 21.16 1.64
C PHE A 394 -15.32 20.64 2.81
N ALA A 395 -14.02 20.92 2.84
CA ALA A 395 -13.10 20.54 3.90
C ALA A 395 -13.54 21.15 5.25
N HIS A 396 -13.77 22.46 5.29
CA HIS A 396 -14.26 23.16 6.49
C HIS A 396 -15.60 22.58 7.00
N ALA A 397 -16.55 22.36 6.09
CA ALA A 397 -17.85 21.79 6.46
C ALA A 397 -17.72 20.36 7.02
N THR A 398 -16.84 19.55 6.43
CA THR A 398 -16.61 18.16 6.83
C THR A 398 -15.97 18.07 8.20
N VAL A 399 -14.86 18.78 8.44
CA VAL A 399 -14.18 18.80 9.75
C VAL A 399 -15.10 19.31 10.85
N ARG A 400 -15.85 20.39 10.58
CA ARG A 400 -16.85 20.95 11.52
C ARG A 400 -17.98 19.95 11.82
N LYS A 401 -18.48 19.22 10.81
CA LYS A 401 -19.53 18.20 10.98
C LYS A 401 -19.03 17.05 11.86
N ASP A 402 -17.83 16.55 11.61
CA ASP A 402 -17.28 15.42 12.35
C ASP A 402 -16.91 15.83 13.78
N GLN A 403 -16.39 17.04 14.00
CA GLN A 403 -16.22 17.58 15.36
C GLN A 403 -17.56 17.66 16.10
N ARG A 404 -18.61 18.22 15.49
CA ARG A 404 -19.94 18.29 16.12
C ARG A 404 -20.46 16.90 16.51
N ARG A 405 -20.23 15.90 15.65
CA ARG A 405 -20.60 14.50 15.93
C ARG A 405 -19.82 13.94 17.11
N LEU A 406 -18.50 14.18 17.16
CA LEU A 406 -17.64 13.79 18.26
C LEU A 406 -18.08 14.45 19.57
N MET A 407 -18.32 15.75 19.56
CA MET A 407 -18.80 16.51 20.71
C MET A 407 -20.16 15.99 21.23
N LYS A 408 -21.09 15.67 20.30
CA LYS A 408 -22.41 15.11 20.67
C LYS A 408 -22.26 13.73 21.35
N ARG A 409 -21.44 12.83 20.78
CA ARG A 409 -21.22 11.49 21.32
C ARG A 409 -20.46 11.50 22.65
N GLY A 410 -19.51 12.42 22.81
CA GLY A 410 -18.68 12.55 24.00
C GLY A 410 -19.33 13.31 25.16
N LYS A 411 -20.56 13.80 25.05
CA LYS A 411 -21.22 14.57 26.13
C LYS A 411 -21.22 13.84 27.48
N ARG A 412 -21.42 12.53 27.46
CA ARG A 412 -21.46 11.68 28.67
C ARG A 412 -20.31 10.67 28.71
N LEU A 413 -19.14 11.03 28.15
CA LEU A 413 -18.01 10.09 27.99
C LEU A 413 -17.58 9.45 29.32
N LEU A 414 -17.61 10.17 30.43
CA LEU A 414 -17.19 9.70 31.75
C LEU A 414 -18.07 8.58 32.31
N HIS A 415 -19.37 8.63 31.99
CA HIS A 415 -20.36 7.64 32.41
C HIS A 415 -20.81 6.74 31.24
N ALA A 416 -20.03 6.74 30.15
CA ALA A 416 -20.38 6.01 28.94
C ALA A 416 -20.15 4.50 29.10
N SER A 417 -21.08 3.70 28.60
CA SER A 417 -20.91 2.26 28.46
C SER A 417 -19.74 1.93 27.50
N PRO A 418 -19.20 0.71 27.50
CA PRO A 418 -18.17 0.29 26.56
C PRO A 418 -18.56 0.56 25.09
N GLN A 419 -19.80 0.28 24.70
CA GLN A 419 -20.30 0.54 23.34
C GLN A 419 -20.34 2.04 23.04
N GLN A 420 -20.73 2.88 23.99
CA GLN A 420 -20.75 4.33 23.83
C GLN A 420 -19.32 4.88 23.71
N ARG A 421 -18.36 4.41 24.50
CA ARG A 421 -16.93 4.77 24.38
C ARG A 421 -16.39 4.37 23.01
N HIS A 422 -16.72 3.18 22.54
CA HIS A 422 -16.37 2.73 21.18
C HIS A 422 -16.93 3.67 20.10
N GLN A 423 -18.17 4.14 20.22
CA GLN A 423 -18.75 5.10 19.30
C GLN A 423 -18.04 6.48 19.33
N VAL A 424 -17.56 6.92 20.51
CA VAL A 424 -16.74 8.13 20.64
C VAL A 424 -15.38 7.91 19.98
N ARG A 425 -14.75 6.75 20.19
CA ARG A 425 -13.47 6.38 19.54
C ARG A 425 -13.58 6.39 18.02
N ILE A 426 -14.65 5.83 17.45
CA ILE A 426 -14.92 5.88 16.01
C ILE A 426 -15.05 7.34 15.54
N ALA A 427 -15.79 8.17 16.27
CA ALA A 427 -15.96 9.59 15.92
C ALA A 427 -14.63 10.35 16.00
N ALA A 428 -13.82 10.12 17.03
CA ALA A 428 -12.52 10.73 17.18
C ALA A 428 -11.57 10.35 16.02
N LYS A 429 -11.53 9.07 15.62
CA LYS A 429 -10.75 8.61 14.45
C LYS A 429 -11.22 9.29 13.16
N LYS A 430 -12.54 9.40 12.93
CA LYS A 430 -13.08 10.08 11.73
C LYS A 430 -12.70 11.55 11.71
N THR A 431 -12.83 12.25 12.85
CA THR A 431 -12.45 13.65 12.96
C THR A 431 -10.95 13.84 12.69
N ARG A 432 -10.08 12.94 13.21
CA ARG A 432 -8.65 13.01 12.97
C ARG A 432 -8.33 12.81 11.49
N TYR A 433 -8.84 11.76 10.86
CA TYR A 433 -8.58 11.53 9.44
C TYR A 433 -9.11 12.67 8.54
N ALA A 434 -10.29 13.22 8.85
CA ALA A 434 -10.78 14.38 8.11
C ALA A 434 -9.82 15.58 8.25
N THR A 435 -9.30 15.83 9.46
CA THR A 435 -8.35 16.91 9.69
C THR A 435 -7.00 16.66 8.99
N GLU A 436 -6.49 15.43 9.05
CA GLU A 436 -5.24 15.05 8.41
C GLU A 436 -5.32 15.12 6.87
N PHE A 437 -6.42 14.66 6.26
CA PHE A 437 -6.62 14.72 4.81
C PHE A 437 -6.65 16.15 4.27
N PHE A 438 -7.26 17.06 5.01
CA PHE A 438 -7.39 18.44 4.61
C PHE A 438 -6.37 19.38 5.27
N ALA A 439 -5.32 18.82 5.89
CA ALA A 439 -4.36 19.58 6.69
C ALA A 439 -3.70 20.74 5.93
N SER A 440 -3.36 20.54 4.65
CA SER A 440 -2.73 21.57 3.80
C SER A 440 -3.65 22.75 3.46
N LEU A 441 -4.98 22.59 3.64
CA LEU A 441 -5.96 23.65 3.39
C LEU A 441 -6.21 24.55 4.61
N PHE A 442 -5.55 24.26 5.74
CA PHE A 442 -5.67 25.00 6.98
C PHE A 442 -4.30 25.54 7.43
N ALA A 443 -4.32 26.58 8.25
CA ALA A 443 -3.08 27.09 8.83
C ALA A 443 -2.40 26.03 9.73
N ALA A 444 -1.17 25.64 9.42
CA ALA A 444 -0.40 24.59 10.12
C ALA A 444 -0.39 24.77 11.65
N ARG A 445 -0.28 26.03 12.13
CA ARG A 445 -0.33 26.40 13.55
C ARG A 445 -1.63 26.02 14.26
N THR A 446 -2.72 25.77 13.51
CA THR A 446 -4.02 25.36 14.07
C THR A 446 -4.24 23.86 13.97
N VAL A 447 -3.69 23.21 12.94
CA VAL A 447 -3.84 21.77 12.66
C VAL A 447 -3.08 20.93 13.68
N GLN A 448 -1.78 21.18 13.87
CA GLN A 448 -0.92 20.38 14.72
C GLN A 448 -1.42 20.24 16.18
N PRO A 449 -1.80 21.35 16.87
CA PRO A 449 -2.33 21.24 18.22
C PRO A 449 -3.69 20.51 18.26
N TYR A 450 -4.52 20.67 17.22
CA TYR A 450 -5.83 20.01 17.14
C TYR A 450 -5.69 18.49 16.98
N VAL A 451 -4.83 18.04 16.05
CA VAL A 451 -4.53 16.62 15.83
C VAL A 451 -3.88 16.01 17.07
N GLY A 452 -2.94 16.70 17.71
CA GLY A 452 -2.30 16.21 18.94
C GLY A 452 -3.30 15.96 20.08
N ARG A 453 -4.31 16.85 20.25
CA ARG A 453 -5.37 16.64 21.25
C ARG A 453 -6.31 15.50 20.90
N LEU A 454 -6.59 15.29 19.57
CA LEU A 454 -7.35 14.12 19.11
C LEU A 454 -6.57 12.82 19.32
N SER A 455 -5.26 12.81 19.06
CA SER A 455 -4.42 11.63 19.31
C SER A 455 -4.42 11.26 20.77
N ALA A 456 -4.16 12.21 21.69
CA ALA A 456 -4.20 11.95 23.12
C ALA A 456 -5.56 11.37 23.61
N LEU A 457 -6.69 11.87 23.06
CA LEU A 457 -8.01 11.30 23.35
C LEU A 457 -8.16 9.89 22.79
N GLN A 458 -7.59 9.61 21.60
CA GLN A 458 -7.65 8.29 20.99
C GLN A 458 -6.79 7.27 21.70
N ASP A 459 -5.66 7.66 22.27
CA ASP A 459 -4.77 6.79 23.05
C ASP A 459 -5.49 6.29 24.30
N GLU A 460 -6.16 7.18 25.04
CA GLU A 460 -6.96 6.79 26.21
C GLU A 460 -8.15 5.88 25.85
N LEU A 461 -8.86 6.18 24.76
CA LEU A 461 -9.95 5.33 24.27
C LEU A 461 -9.43 4.05 23.59
N GLY A 462 -8.17 4.06 23.12
CA GLY A 462 -7.48 2.93 22.52
C GLY A 462 -7.24 1.82 23.53
N TRP A 463 -6.61 2.16 24.62
CA TRP A 463 -6.31 1.24 25.72
C TRP A 463 -7.54 0.45 26.18
N LEU A 464 -8.65 1.14 26.45
CA LEU A 464 -9.89 0.50 26.87
C LEU A 464 -10.46 -0.48 25.83
N ASN A 465 -10.30 -0.18 24.55
CA ASN A 465 -10.67 -1.10 23.48
C ASN A 465 -9.70 -2.30 23.40
N ASP A 466 -8.43 -2.06 23.61
CA ASP A 466 -7.41 -3.11 23.53
C ASP A 466 -7.59 -4.11 24.69
N VAL A 467 -8.01 -3.66 25.87
CA VAL A 467 -8.43 -4.55 26.96
C VAL A 467 -9.65 -5.40 26.57
N GLN A 468 -10.65 -4.84 25.89
CA GLN A 468 -11.81 -5.63 25.43
C GLN A 468 -11.43 -6.66 24.36
N VAL A 469 -10.53 -6.29 23.44
CA VAL A 469 -9.99 -7.24 22.45
C VAL A 469 -9.18 -8.33 23.15
N ALA A 470 -8.32 -7.95 24.11
CA ALA A 470 -7.53 -8.89 24.89
C ALA A 470 -8.42 -9.88 25.65
N ASP A 471 -9.50 -9.42 26.28
CA ASP A 471 -10.46 -10.30 26.99
C ASP A 471 -11.02 -11.37 26.05
N ARG A 472 -11.45 -10.98 24.85
CA ARG A 472 -11.95 -11.91 23.83
C ARG A 472 -10.89 -12.90 23.35
N LEU A 473 -9.66 -12.42 23.05
CA LEU A 473 -8.59 -13.26 22.53
C LEU A 473 -8.06 -14.23 23.58
N LEU A 474 -7.95 -13.79 24.85
CA LEU A 474 -7.55 -14.64 25.97
C LEU A 474 -8.58 -15.76 26.26
N GLN A 475 -9.87 -15.56 25.94
CA GLN A 475 -10.86 -16.63 26.01
C GLN A 475 -10.64 -17.71 24.93
N GLN A 476 -10.15 -17.33 23.76
CA GLN A 476 -9.92 -18.23 22.64
C GLN A 476 -8.58 -18.99 22.73
N LEU A 477 -7.62 -18.46 23.49
CA LEU A 477 -6.25 -18.95 23.51
C LEU A 477 -6.10 -20.39 24.02
N PRO A 478 -6.80 -20.85 25.11
CA PRO A 478 -6.71 -22.23 25.59
C PRO A 478 -7.20 -23.26 24.57
N ASP A 479 -8.24 -22.94 23.79
CA ASP A 479 -8.83 -23.86 22.81
C ASP A 479 -7.93 -24.07 21.58
N ALA A 480 -6.94 -23.22 21.39
CA ALA A 480 -5.98 -23.28 20.29
C ALA A 480 -4.79 -24.24 20.56
N GLN A 481 -4.69 -24.83 21.75
CA GLN A 481 -3.65 -25.79 22.12
C GLN A 481 -4.16 -27.24 22.08
N ALA A 482 -3.33 -28.16 21.55
CA ALA A 482 -3.72 -29.54 21.31
C ALA A 482 -3.66 -30.46 22.56
N ASP A 483 -2.97 -30.04 23.66
CA ASP A 483 -2.74 -30.86 24.84
C ASP A 483 -3.60 -30.40 26.04
N GLN A 484 -4.37 -31.32 26.64
CA GLN A 484 -5.30 -31.02 27.74
C GLN A 484 -4.60 -30.45 28.99
N SER A 485 -3.41 -30.97 29.37
CA SER A 485 -2.68 -30.49 30.54
C SER A 485 -2.18 -29.05 30.36
N GLY A 486 -1.75 -28.69 29.16
CA GLY A 486 -1.37 -27.32 28.80
C GLY A 486 -2.57 -26.35 28.73
N GLN A 487 -3.74 -26.85 28.30
CA GLN A 487 -4.98 -26.06 28.25
C GLN A 487 -5.46 -25.58 29.60
N ASP A 488 -5.43 -26.43 30.62
CA ASP A 488 -5.92 -26.08 31.98
C ASP A 488 -5.02 -25.03 32.63
N GLY A 489 -3.70 -25.13 32.48
CA GLY A 489 -2.77 -24.11 32.94
C GLY A 489 -3.02 -22.75 32.26
N LEU A 490 -3.15 -22.74 30.93
CA LEU A 490 -3.43 -21.51 30.19
C LEU A 490 -4.80 -20.90 30.52
N ARG A 491 -5.83 -21.72 30.78
CA ARG A 491 -7.15 -21.24 31.23
C ARG A 491 -7.05 -20.48 32.53
N LEU A 492 -6.29 -20.98 33.50
CA LEU A 492 -6.09 -20.34 34.80
C LEU A 492 -5.35 -19.00 34.62
N HIS A 493 -4.23 -18.99 33.90
CA HIS A 493 -3.47 -17.77 33.60
C HIS A 493 -4.33 -16.75 32.86
N ALA A 494 -5.10 -17.19 31.85
CA ALA A 494 -5.99 -16.32 31.07
C ALA A 494 -7.09 -15.72 31.96
N ALA A 495 -7.69 -16.51 32.85
CA ALA A 495 -8.72 -16.02 33.76
C ALA A 495 -8.16 -14.95 34.73
N PHE A 496 -6.97 -15.18 35.28
CA PHE A 496 -6.30 -14.22 36.16
C PHE A 496 -5.96 -12.91 35.43
N VAL A 497 -5.29 -13.00 34.27
CA VAL A 497 -4.88 -11.82 33.46
C VAL A 497 -6.11 -11.04 32.98
N ARG A 498 -7.19 -11.70 32.60
CA ARG A 498 -8.47 -11.05 32.22
C ARG A 498 -9.04 -10.25 33.40
N GLY A 499 -9.07 -10.85 34.57
CA GLY A 499 -9.51 -10.18 35.82
C GLY A 499 -8.63 -8.96 36.15
N TYR A 500 -7.32 -9.11 36.06
CA TYR A 500 -6.36 -8.03 36.28
C TYR A 500 -6.54 -6.86 35.28
N LEU A 501 -6.65 -7.15 33.98
CA LEU A 501 -6.89 -6.15 32.95
C LEU A 501 -8.23 -5.42 33.14
N ALA A 502 -9.28 -6.13 33.52
CA ALA A 502 -10.58 -5.55 33.83
C ALA A 502 -10.52 -4.59 35.04
N ALA A 503 -9.86 -5.00 36.14
CA ALA A 503 -9.65 -4.16 37.30
C ALA A 503 -8.82 -2.92 36.99
N ARG A 504 -7.72 -3.08 36.21
CA ARG A 504 -6.88 -1.96 35.76
C ARG A 504 -7.64 -0.99 34.85
N ALA A 505 -8.49 -1.49 33.94
CA ALA A 505 -9.34 -0.67 33.10
C ALA A 505 -10.38 0.12 33.91
N GLN A 506 -10.91 -0.47 34.96
CA GLN A 506 -11.82 0.20 35.88
C GLN A 506 -11.11 1.29 36.70
N ALA A 507 -9.94 1.00 37.23
CA ALA A 507 -9.09 1.95 37.95
C ALA A 507 -8.68 3.14 37.08
N GLN A 508 -8.23 2.88 35.85
CA GLN A 508 -7.89 3.94 34.87
C GLN A 508 -9.11 4.77 34.42
N GLY A 509 -10.30 4.17 34.40
CA GLY A 509 -11.55 4.90 34.16
C GLY A 509 -11.82 5.95 35.24
N SER A 510 -11.36 5.73 36.46
CA SER A 510 -11.46 6.66 37.63
C SER A 510 -10.28 7.64 37.71
N ASP A 511 -9.16 7.38 37.04
CA ASP A 511 -7.87 8.10 37.12
C ASP A 511 -7.87 9.51 36.48
N GLY A 512 -8.96 9.94 35.93
CA GLY A 512 -9.12 11.29 35.36
C GLY A 512 -8.36 11.56 34.04
N ARG A 513 -7.50 10.63 33.55
CA ARG A 513 -6.72 10.82 32.30
C ARG A 513 -7.62 11.01 31.08
N MET A 514 -8.60 10.15 30.90
CA MET A 514 -9.61 10.28 29.85
C MET A 514 -10.40 11.59 29.97
N HIS A 515 -10.76 11.98 31.22
CA HIS A 515 -11.39 13.27 31.49
C HIS A 515 -10.51 14.44 31.08
N LYS A 516 -9.24 14.42 31.45
CA LYS A 516 -8.26 15.45 31.10
C LYS A 516 -8.08 15.56 29.58
N ALA A 517 -7.92 14.40 28.86
CA ALA A 517 -7.83 14.36 27.42
C ALA A 517 -9.10 14.91 26.75
N TRP A 518 -10.28 14.51 27.22
CA TRP A 518 -11.56 15.03 26.72
C TRP A 518 -11.72 16.53 26.96
N ARG A 519 -11.40 17.04 28.16
CA ARG A 519 -11.44 18.49 28.45
C ARG A 519 -10.50 19.28 27.54
N ARG A 520 -9.27 18.80 27.35
CA ARG A 520 -8.29 19.42 26.46
C ARG A 520 -8.79 19.46 25.01
N PHE A 521 -9.41 18.36 24.55
CA PHE A 521 -10.00 18.32 23.23
C PHE A 521 -11.19 19.30 23.08
N LYS A 522 -12.10 19.34 24.07
CA LYS A 522 -13.23 20.30 24.04
C LYS A 522 -12.80 21.75 23.94
N ALA A 523 -11.69 22.11 24.55
CA ALA A 523 -11.09 23.44 24.46
C ALA A 523 -10.31 23.69 23.17
N ALA A 524 -10.20 22.69 22.27
CA ALA A 524 -9.50 22.85 21.00
C ALA A 524 -10.31 23.70 20.02
N ARG A 525 -9.67 24.73 19.45
CA ARG A 525 -10.23 25.48 18.33
C ARG A 525 -10.17 24.62 17.06
N LEU A 526 -11.21 24.69 16.24
CA LEU A 526 -11.20 24.10 14.91
C LEU A 526 -10.05 24.68 14.09
N PRO A 527 -9.39 23.84 13.24
CA PRO A 527 -8.48 24.34 12.22
C PRO A 527 -9.20 25.33 11.29
N ALA A 528 -8.54 26.45 11.00
CA ALA A 528 -9.04 27.52 10.16
C ALA A 528 -7.97 27.96 9.15
#